data_64af9c735a9555bdc57262a9f0499ab7
#
_entry.id   64af9c735a9555bdc57262a9f0499ab7
#
_cell.length_a   1.000
_cell.length_b   1.000
_cell.length_c   1.000
_cell.angle_alpha   90.00
_cell.angle_beta   90.00
_cell.angle_gamma   90.00
#
_symmetry.space_group_name_H-M   'P 1'
#
loop_
_entity.id
_entity.type
_entity.pdbx_description
1 polymer ?
#
loop_
_entity_poly.entity_id
_entity_poly.type
_entity_poly.pdbx_seq_one_letter_code
_entity_poly.pdbx_strand_id
1 'polypeptide(L)'
;MHFAFDYAIPFCEYFIIPYCAWYFLLIGVGLYTLLKDKTSFIKYMLFMMIGYTACMLVYWVYPIAQDLRPAAFPRDNFCSRLVGLIYSMDPPFNILPSMHVVGSFMCAAAVANCPTVKRTGSKVLVSLLAVVISISTVFVKQHSVLDTVAAFALSIIIFFILYAPWGKAKRERISPPAQRNWLIGGIAGFAVSVLCIKFTLENLPL
;
A
#
# COMPACT_ATOMS: atom_id res chain seq x y z
N MET A 1 12.04 -0.88 -16.33
CA MET A 1 11.32 -0.09 -17.37
C MET A 1 10.98 1.27 -16.75
N HIS A 2 11.41 2.38 -17.34
CA HIS A 2 11.21 3.75 -16.83
C HIS A 2 11.21 4.71 -18.01
N PHE A 3 10.66 5.91 -17.80
CA PHE A 3 10.70 6.96 -18.79
C PHE A 3 11.92 7.87 -18.60
N ALA A 4 12.35 8.55 -19.66
CA ALA A 4 13.40 9.59 -19.56
C ALA A 4 13.06 10.65 -18.48
N PHE A 5 11.78 10.90 -18.25
CA PHE A 5 11.27 11.78 -17.22
C PHE A 5 11.63 11.33 -15.79
N ASP A 6 11.76 10.03 -15.53
CA ASP A 6 12.11 9.53 -14.19
C ASP A 6 13.52 9.96 -13.74
N TYR A 7 14.43 10.20 -14.68
CA TYR A 7 15.76 10.74 -14.38
C TYR A 7 15.73 12.24 -14.04
N ALA A 8 14.74 12.98 -14.55
CA ALA A 8 14.58 14.41 -14.23
C ALA A 8 14.08 14.63 -12.80
N ILE A 9 13.44 13.64 -12.17
CA ILE A 9 13.00 13.71 -10.79
C ILE A 9 14.23 13.53 -9.88
N PRO A 10 14.58 14.49 -9.00
CA PRO A 10 15.74 14.36 -8.13
C PRO A 10 15.49 13.30 -7.04
N PHE A 11 16.57 12.60 -6.65
CA PHE A 11 16.56 11.81 -5.43
C PHE A 11 16.47 12.73 -4.20
N CYS A 12 15.60 12.37 -3.25
CA CYS A 12 15.46 13.11 -1.99
C CYS A 12 15.24 12.15 -0.83
N GLU A 13 16.26 11.98 0.00
CA GLU A 13 16.29 11.06 1.14
C GLU A 13 15.22 11.35 2.20
N TYR A 14 14.79 12.61 2.35
CA TYR A 14 13.78 12.98 3.35
C TYR A 14 12.39 12.37 3.09
N PHE A 15 12.11 11.99 1.85
CA PHE A 15 10.89 11.29 1.51
C PHE A 15 10.83 9.85 2.06
N ILE A 16 11.91 9.35 2.66
CA ILE A 16 11.89 8.06 3.38
C ILE A 16 10.95 8.09 4.59
N ILE A 17 10.73 9.26 5.19
CA ILE A 17 9.84 9.41 6.36
C ILE A 17 8.39 9.09 5.97
N PRO A 18 7.77 9.78 5.00
CA PRO A 18 6.44 9.41 4.54
C PRO A 18 6.40 8.00 3.89
N TYR A 19 7.47 7.56 3.24
CA TYR A 19 7.56 6.19 2.73
C TYR A 19 7.36 5.17 3.85
N CYS A 20 8.10 5.29 4.96
CA CYS A 20 7.96 4.40 6.11
C CYS A 20 6.61 4.56 6.84
N ALA A 21 5.96 5.72 6.76
CA ALA A 21 4.63 5.93 7.33
C ALA A 21 3.57 5.02 6.70
N TRP A 22 3.83 4.47 5.51
CA TRP A 22 2.97 3.50 4.85
C TRP A 22 2.64 2.27 5.71
N TYR A 23 3.63 1.70 6.40
CA TYR A 23 3.42 0.55 7.28
C TYR A 23 2.44 0.87 8.41
N PHE A 24 2.61 2.03 9.03
CA PHE A 24 1.71 2.49 10.10
C PHE A 24 0.32 2.82 9.58
N LEU A 25 0.22 3.35 8.36
CA LEU A 25 -1.06 3.63 7.71
C LEU A 25 -1.84 2.34 7.46
N LEU A 26 -1.20 1.31 6.90
CA LEU A 26 -1.82 0.01 6.66
C LEU A 26 -2.33 -0.60 7.98
N ILE A 27 -1.47 -0.71 8.97
CA ILE A 27 -1.83 -1.31 10.26
C ILE A 27 -2.94 -0.49 10.93
N GLY A 28 -2.81 0.83 10.96
CA GLY A 28 -3.77 1.72 11.62
C GLY A 28 -5.15 1.67 10.99
N VAL A 29 -5.26 1.72 9.66
CA VAL A 29 -6.54 1.62 8.96
C VAL A 29 -7.13 0.21 9.07
N GLY A 30 -6.30 -0.81 8.96
CA GLY A 30 -6.71 -2.20 9.15
C GLY A 30 -7.32 -2.43 10.53
N LEU A 31 -6.61 -2.04 11.60
CA LEU A 31 -7.09 -2.16 12.98
C LEU A 31 -8.33 -1.30 13.23
N TYR A 32 -8.36 -0.06 12.74
CA TYR A 32 -9.52 0.80 12.91
C TYR A 32 -10.78 0.20 12.29
N THR A 33 -10.69 -0.26 11.05
CA THR A 33 -11.84 -0.85 10.35
C THR A 33 -12.25 -2.17 10.99
N LEU A 34 -11.32 -3.03 11.39
CA LEU A 34 -11.56 -4.27 12.12
C LEU A 34 -12.38 -4.04 13.40
N LEU A 35 -12.00 -3.02 14.17
CA LEU A 35 -12.64 -2.71 15.46
C LEU A 35 -13.97 -1.98 15.32
N LYS A 36 -14.18 -1.22 14.24
CA LYS A 36 -15.30 -0.27 14.13
C LYS A 36 -16.36 -0.65 13.12
N ASP A 37 -16.01 -1.31 12.01
CA ASP A 37 -16.98 -1.63 10.96
C ASP A 37 -16.57 -2.85 10.13
N LYS A 38 -17.22 -3.98 10.37
CA LYS A 38 -17.00 -5.26 9.69
C LYS A 38 -16.99 -5.12 8.16
N THR A 39 -17.95 -4.40 7.61
CA THR A 39 -18.11 -4.24 6.17
C THR A 39 -16.91 -3.50 5.56
N SER A 40 -16.48 -2.42 6.22
CA SER A 40 -15.28 -1.68 5.81
C SER A 40 -14.02 -2.52 5.93
N PHE A 41 -13.90 -3.33 7.00
CA PHE A 41 -12.77 -4.25 7.16
C PHE A 41 -12.74 -5.32 6.06
N ILE A 42 -13.87 -5.95 5.75
CA ILE A 42 -13.96 -6.95 4.67
C ILE A 42 -13.56 -6.33 3.33
N LYS A 43 -14.07 -5.14 3.01
CA LYS A 43 -13.69 -4.44 1.78
C LYS A 43 -12.21 -4.06 1.75
N TYR A 44 -11.65 -3.63 2.88
CA TYR A 44 -10.23 -3.36 3.05
C TYR A 44 -9.40 -4.61 2.75
N MET A 45 -9.74 -5.76 3.36
CA MET A 45 -9.05 -7.03 3.13
C MET A 45 -9.20 -7.54 1.69
N LEU A 46 -10.40 -7.44 1.11
CA LEU A 46 -10.62 -7.82 -0.29
C LEU A 46 -9.81 -6.94 -1.24
N PHE A 47 -9.72 -5.64 -0.98
CA PHE A 47 -8.90 -4.74 -1.78
C PHE A 47 -7.43 -5.13 -1.72
N MET A 48 -6.92 -5.43 -0.50
CA MET A 48 -5.55 -5.90 -0.30
C MET A 48 -5.30 -7.20 -1.05
N MET A 49 -6.16 -8.20 -0.87
CA MET A 49 -6.01 -9.51 -1.51
C MET A 49 -6.00 -9.39 -3.04
N ILE A 50 -6.99 -8.71 -3.62
CA ILE A 50 -7.09 -8.55 -5.08
C ILE A 50 -5.91 -7.74 -5.61
N GLY A 51 -5.62 -6.61 -4.97
CA GLY A 51 -4.57 -5.69 -5.43
C GLY A 51 -3.18 -6.30 -5.37
N TYR A 52 -2.83 -6.92 -4.24
CA TYR A 52 -1.50 -7.50 -4.08
C TYR A 52 -1.34 -8.79 -4.89
N THR A 53 -2.40 -9.62 -5.00
CA THR A 53 -2.37 -10.78 -5.89
C THR A 53 -2.18 -10.34 -7.35
N ALA A 54 -2.85 -9.29 -7.79
CA ALA A 54 -2.67 -8.76 -9.14
C ALA A 54 -1.24 -8.25 -9.36
N CYS A 55 -0.65 -7.52 -8.40
CA CYS A 55 0.76 -7.11 -8.46
C CYS A 55 1.68 -8.32 -8.56
N MET A 56 1.49 -9.33 -7.71
CA MET A 56 2.32 -10.54 -7.69
C MET A 56 2.22 -11.34 -8.99
N LEU A 57 1.04 -11.44 -9.58
CA LEU A 57 0.86 -12.08 -10.88
C LEU A 57 1.63 -11.35 -11.98
N VAL A 58 1.62 -10.01 -11.97
CA VAL A 58 2.42 -9.23 -12.91
C VAL A 58 3.91 -9.46 -12.66
N TYR A 59 4.38 -9.46 -11.42
CA TYR A 59 5.78 -9.73 -11.07
C TYR A 59 6.25 -11.11 -11.53
N TRP A 60 5.38 -12.10 -11.43
CA TRP A 60 5.70 -13.46 -11.84
C TRP A 60 5.75 -13.62 -13.38
N VAL A 61 4.80 -12.99 -14.10
CA VAL A 61 4.72 -13.11 -15.56
C VAL A 61 5.70 -12.16 -16.26
N TYR A 62 5.93 -10.99 -15.68
CA TYR A 62 6.73 -9.93 -16.28
C TYR A 62 7.61 -9.23 -15.24
N PRO A 63 8.68 -9.90 -14.78
CA PRO A 63 9.60 -9.32 -13.81
C PRO A 63 10.31 -8.12 -14.41
N ILE A 64 10.17 -6.96 -13.76
CA ILE A 64 10.77 -5.69 -14.19
C ILE A 64 11.76 -5.23 -13.14
N ALA A 65 12.94 -4.82 -13.59
CA ALA A 65 13.94 -4.16 -12.76
C ALA A 65 14.08 -2.67 -13.16
N GLN A 66 14.64 -1.88 -12.25
CA GLN A 66 15.02 -0.49 -12.49
C GLN A 66 16.45 -0.20 -12.02
N ASP A 67 17.01 0.86 -12.58
CA ASP A 67 18.36 1.37 -12.32
C ASP A 67 18.36 2.86 -11.88
N LEU A 68 17.23 3.33 -11.36
CA LEU A 68 17.06 4.74 -10.95
C LEU A 68 17.74 5.08 -9.62
N ARG A 69 18.17 4.08 -8.86
CA ARG A 69 18.82 4.27 -7.55
C ARG A 69 20.18 4.97 -7.73
N PRO A 70 20.49 6.00 -6.90
CA PRO A 70 21.78 6.65 -6.99
C PRO A 70 22.92 5.70 -6.60
N ALA A 71 24.04 5.75 -7.31
CA ALA A 71 25.24 4.95 -7.00
C ALA A 71 25.87 5.31 -5.65
N ALA A 72 25.70 6.56 -5.20
CA ALA A 72 26.09 7.04 -3.88
C ALA A 72 25.06 8.06 -3.37
N PHE A 73 24.83 8.07 -2.06
CA PHE A 73 23.93 9.05 -1.48
C PHE A 73 24.57 10.45 -1.46
N PRO A 74 23.81 11.51 -1.81
CA PRO A 74 24.34 12.87 -1.84
C PRO A 74 24.78 13.40 -0.46
N ARG A 75 24.21 12.84 0.62
CA ARG A 75 24.44 13.24 2.01
C ARG A 75 24.51 12.00 2.90
N ASP A 76 25.38 12.06 3.94
CA ASP A 76 25.40 11.07 5.01
C ASP A 76 24.59 11.59 6.20
N ASN A 77 23.34 11.19 6.29
CA ASN A 77 22.44 11.53 7.38
C ASN A 77 21.54 10.33 7.74
N PHE A 78 20.74 10.48 8.78
CA PHE A 78 19.81 9.43 9.25
C PHE A 78 18.87 8.95 8.14
N CYS A 79 18.32 9.87 7.33
CA CYS A 79 17.39 9.52 6.25
C CYS A 79 18.08 8.71 5.15
N SER A 80 19.30 9.08 4.75
CA SER A 80 20.10 8.34 3.77
C SER A 80 20.43 6.92 4.26
N ARG A 81 20.79 6.78 5.54
CA ARG A 81 21.04 5.46 6.14
C ARG A 81 19.79 4.60 6.17
N LEU A 82 18.62 5.22 6.45
CA LEU A 82 17.34 4.52 6.41
C LEU A 82 16.95 4.12 4.97
N VAL A 83 17.20 4.95 3.97
CA VAL A 83 17.05 4.58 2.55
C VAL A 83 17.96 3.41 2.21
N GLY A 84 19.23 3.43 2.65
CA GLY A 84 20.18 2.33 2.43
C GLY A 84 19.70 1.02 3.05
N LEU A 85 19.11 1.07 4.24
CA LEU A 85 18.49 -0.10 4.88
C LEU A 85 17.32 -0.64 4.05
N ILE A 86 16.42 0.24 3.57
CA ILE A 86 15.31 -0.18 2.70
C ILE A 86 15.85 -0.78 1.41
N TYR A 87 16.85 -0.19 0.78
CA TYR A 87 17.45 -0.72 -0.45
C TYR A 87 18.08 -2.10 -0.27
N SER A 88 18.60 -2.41 0.92
CA SER A 88 19.15 -3.74 1.22
C SER A 88 18.08 -4.80 1.46
N MET A 89 16.88 -4.40 1.91
CA MET A 89 15.76 -5.30 2.22
C MET A 89 14.83 -5.49 1.03
N ASP A 90 14.73 -4.51 0.14
CA ASP A 90 13.82 -4.44 -0.99
C ASP A 90 14.62 -4.15 -2.27
N PRO A 91 15.07 -5.20 -2.99
CA PRO A 91 15.88 -5.04 -4.19
C PRO A 91 15.09 -4.39 -5.34
N PRO A 92 15.76 -3.79 -6.37
CA PRO A 92 15.12 -3.02 -7.43
C PRO A 92 14.46 -3.90 -8.50
N PHE A 93 13.82 -4.99 -8.10
CA PHE A 93 13.12 -5.94 -8.96
C PHE A 93 11.63 -6.00 -8.59
N ASN A 94 10.80 -6.44 -9.55
CA ASN A 94 9.36 -6.61 -9.32
C ASN A 94 8.68 -5.32 -8.85
N ILE A 95 8.86 -4.26 -9.62
CA ILE A 95 8.49 -2.90 -9.25
C ILE A 95 7.15 -2.44 -9.81
N LEU A 96 6.65 -3.05 -10.90
CA LEU A 96 5.42 -2.68 -11.61
C LEU A 96 4.30 -3.70 -11.37
N PRO A 97 3.12 -3.33 -10.86
CA PRO A 97 2.72 -2.06 -10.27
C PRO A 97 3.23 -1.86 -8.83
N SER A 98 3.29 -0.61 -8.34
CA SER A 98 3.73 -0.31 -6.98
C SER A 98 2.72 -0.77 -5.92
N MET A 99 3.11 -1.72 -5.05
CA MET A 99 2.29 -2.16 -3.91
C MET A 99 2.08 -1.04 -2.87
N HIS A 100 3.04 -0.12 -2.73
CA HIS A 100 2.91 1.05 -1.84
C HIS A 100 1.76 1.95 -2.28
N VAL A 101 1.63 2.19 -3.58
CA VAL A 101 0.55 3.00 -4.14
C VAL A 101 -0.79 2.29 -4.02
N VAL A 102 -0.87 0.99 -4.34
CA VAL A 102 -2.09 0.18 -4.17
C VAL A 102 -2.54 0.20 -2.71
N GLY A 103 -1.64 -0.05 -1.76
CA GLY A 103 -1.96 -0.05 -0.34
C GLY A 103 -2.38 1.33 0.19
N SER A 104 -1.73 2.39 -0.28
CA SER A 104 -2.09 3.77 0.08
C SER A 104 -3.49 4.14 -0.41
N PHE A 105 -3.79 3.82 -1.67
CA PHE A 105 -5.11 4.04 -2.25
C PHE A 105 -6.20 3.24 -1.51
N MET A 106 -5.93 1.98 -1.20
CA MET A 106 -6.80 1.13 -0.40
C MET A 106 -7.15 1.75 0.94
N CYS A 107 -6.16 2.27 1.67
CA CYS A 107 -6.37 2.94 2.95
C CYS A 107 -7.26 4.19 2.80
N ALA A 108 -6.98 5.02 1.80
CA ALA A 108 -7.79 6.19 1.50
C ALA A 108 -9.24 5.81 1.15
N ALA A 109 -9.44 4.81 0.29
CA ALA A 109 -10.75 4.30 -0.10
C ALA A 109 -11.51 3.73 1.10
N ALA A 110 -10.85 2.93 1.95
CA ALA A 110 -11.45 2.34 3.14
C ALA A 110 -11.93 3.43 4.12
N VAL A 111 -11.09 4.41 4.42
CA VAL A 111 -11.42 5.50 5.36
C VAL A 111 -12.49 6.44 4.78
N ALA A 112 -12.40 6.79 3.50
CA ALA A 112 -13.38 7.65 2.83
C ALA A 112 -14.79 7.06 2.87
N ASN A 113 -14.90 5.74 2.72
CA ASN A 113 -16.17 5.01 2.66
C ASN A 113 -16.59 4.38 4.01
N CYS A 114 -15.80 4.49 5.06
CA CYS A 114 -16.13 3.97 6.37
C CYS A 114 -17.14 4.88 7.07
N PRO A 115 -18.34 4.37 7.44
CA PRO A 115 -19.39 5.20 8.05
C PRO A 115 -19.08 5.63 9.47
N THR A 116 -18.18 4.93 10.16
CA THR A 116 -17.79 5.29 11.52
C THR A 116 -16.80 6.46 11.53
N VAL A 117 -16.13 6.74 10.40
CA VAL A 117 -15.30 7.94 10.23
C VAL A 117 -16.19 9.12 9.84
N LYS A 118 -16.71 9.82 10.85
CA LYS A 118 -17.61 10.96 10.65
C LYS A 118 -16.89 12.26 10.30
N ARG A 119 -15.65 12.43 10.78
CA ARG A 119 -14.87 13.66 10.58
C ARG A 119 -14.29 13.71 9.15
N THR A 120 -14.73 14.68 8.37
CA THR A 120 -14.18 14.94 7.02
C THR A 120 -12.67 15.20 7.07
N GLY A 121 -12.18 15.91 8.09
CA GLY A 121 -10.75 16.15 8.26
C GLY A 121 -9.91 14.88 8.35
N SER A 122 -10.40 13.82 9.03
CA SER A 122 -9.70 12.53 9.08
C SER A 122 -9.65 11.84 7.71
N LYS A 123 -10.72 11.94 6.93
CA LYS A 123 -10.75 11.40 5.55
C LYS A 123 -9.76 12.13 4.64
N VAL A 124 -9.75 13.46 4.72
CA VAL A 124 -8.81 14.29 3.95
C VAL A 124 -7.37 14.00 4.36
N LEU A 125 -7.10 13.93 5.67
CA LEU A 125 -5.75 13.64 6.18
C LEU A 125 -5.20 12.31 5.67
N VAL A 126 -6.00 11.24 5.75
CA VAL A 126 -5.58 9.92 5.25
C VAL A 126 -5.38 9.94 3.73
N SER A 127 -6.25 10.63 2.99
CA SER A 127 -6.10 10.76 1.54
C SER A 127 -4.84 11.55 1.15
N LEU A 128 -4.55 12.64 1.85
CA LEU A 128 -3.31 13.41 1.63
C LEU A 128 -2.08 12.59 1.99
N LEU A 129 -2.10 11.85 3.10
CA LEU A 129 -1.01 10.96 3.49
C LEU A 129 -0.78 9.88 2.43
N ALA A 130 -1.85 9.27 1.90
CA ALA A 130 -1.76 8.30 0.82
C ALA A 130 -1.10 8.88 -0.45
N VAL A 131 -1.43 10.12 -0.81
CA VAL A 131 -0.79 10.83 -1.93
C VAL A 131 0.69 11.09 -1.64
N VAL A 132 1.02 11.60 -0.47
CA VAL A 132 2.41 11.89 -0.08
C VAL A 132 3.26 10.60 -0.06
N ILE A 133 2.72 9.49 0.45
CA ILE A 133 3.38 8.18 0.41
C ILE A 133 3.61 7.75 -1.04
N SER A 134 2.60 7.86 -1.91
CA SER A 134 2.74 7.49 -3.32
C SER A 134 3.81 8.32 -4.03
N ILE A 135 3.87 9.61 -3.78
CA ILE A 135 4.92 10.50 -4.30
C ILE A 135 6.29 10.11 -3.73
N SER A 136 6.36 9.76 -2.45
CA SER A 136 7.62 9.41 -1.79
C SER A 136 8.33 8.22 -2.42
N THR A 137 7.59 7.25 -2.97
CA THR A 137 8.18 6.08 -3.64
C THR A 137 9.03 6.47 -4.84
N VAL A 138 8.66 7.53 -5.55
CA VAL A 138 9.37 8.04 -6.73
C VAL A 138 10.61 8.87 -6.31
N PHE A 139 10.49 9.69 -5.25
CA PHE A 139 11.60 10.50 -4.76
C PHE A 139 12.70 9.69 -4.07
N VAL A 140 12.34 8.59 -3.38
CA VAL A 140 13.33 7.64 -2.83
C VAL A 140 13.78 6.61 -3.88
N LYS A 141 13.40 6.75 -5.15
CA LYS A 141 13.81 5.87 -6.26
C LYS A 141 13.53 4.38 -6.02
N GLN A 142 12.44 4.08 -5.30
CA GLN A 142 11.93 2.71 -5.18
C GLN A 142 11.02 2.33 -6.35
N HIS A 143 10.31 3.30 -6.91
CA HIS A 143 9.43 3.11 -8.05
C HIS A 143 9.61 4.21 -9.09
N SER A 144 9.30 3.89 -10.35
CA SER A 144 9.15 4.87 -11.43
C SER A 144 7.77 5.52 -11.40
N VAL A 145 7.60 6.59 -12.16
CA VAL A 145 6.27 7.19 -12.38
C VAL A 145 5.33 6.19 -13.05
N LEU A 146 5.84 5.33 -13.95
CA LEU A 146 5.05 4.31 -14.63
C LEU A 146 4.45 3.31 -13.62
N ASP A 147 5.25 2.86 -12.65
CA ASP A 147 4.81 1.91 -11.61
C ASP A 147 3.69 2.51 -10.77
N THR A 148 3.82 3.81 -10.47
CA THR A 148 2.84 4.59 -9.72
C THR A 148 1.53 4.74 -10.49
N VAL A 149 1.59 5.08 -11.77
CA VAL A 149 0.41 5.25 -12.64
C VAL A 149 -0.31 3.91 -12.85
N ALA A 150 0.42 2.84 -13.10
CA ALA A 150 -0.15 1.51 -13.26
C ALA A 150 -0.84 1.02 -11.98
N ALA A 151 -0.22 1.25 -10.81
CA ALA A 151 -0.81 0.92 -9.53
C ALA A 151 -2.07 1.75 -9.23
N PHE A 152 -2.08 3.02 -9.61
CA PHE A 152 -3.24 3.89 -9.48
C PHE A 152 -4.39 3.43 -10.37
N ALA A 153 -4.12 3.09 -11.63
CA ALA A 153 -5.12 2.54 -12.56
C ALA A 153 -5.73 1.23 -12.04
N LEU A 154 -4.88 0.30 -11.57
CA LEU A 154 -5.32 -0.94 -10.92
C LEU A 154 -6.22 -0.65 -9.71
N SER A 155 -5.80 0.29 -8.86
CA SER A 155 -6.56 0.66 -7.66
C SER A 155 -7.92 1.26 -7.98
N ILE A 156 -8.04 2.06 -9.03
CA ILE A 156 -9.32 2.60 -9.51
C ILE A 156 -10.25 1.46 -9.94
N ILE A 157 -9.76 0.50 -10.69
CA ILE A 157 -10.55 -0.67 -11.13
C ILE A 157 -11.08 -1.42 -9.91
N ILE A 158 -10.21 -1.74 -8.95
CA ILE A 158 -10.61 -2.45 -7.72
C ILE A 158 -11.60 -1.62 -6.90
N PHE A 159 -11.39 -0.31 -6.83
CA PHE A 159 -12.31 0.60 -6.13
C PHE A 159 -13.72 0.52 -6.71
N PHE A 160 -13.87 0.59 -8.02
CA PHE A 160 -15.19 0.47 -8.65
C PHE A 160 -15.81 -0.90 -8.43
N ILE A 161 -15.04 -1.98 -8.47
CA ILE A 161 -15.53 -3.34 -8.18
C ILE A 161 -16.09 -3.41 -6.75
N LEU A 162 -15.39 -2.86 -5.75
CA LEU A 162 -15.72 -3.04 -4.33
C LEU A 162 -16.65 -1.97 -3.76
N TYR A 163 -16.64 -0.75 -4.30
CA TYR A 163 -17.33 0.39 -3.67
C TYR A 163 -18.46 0.98 -4.49
N ALA A 164 -18.44 0.93 -5.84
CA ALA A 164 -19.45 1.61 -6.65
C ALA A 164 -20.84 0.94 -6.64
N PRO A 165 -21.00 -0.37 -6.92
CA PRO A 165 -22.33 -0.97 -7.04
C PRO A 165 -22.96 -1.41 -5.71
N TRP A 166 -22.17 -1.61 -4.68
CA TRP A 166 -22.59 -2.27 -3.44
C TRP A 166 -22.94 -1.28 -2.31
N GLY A 167 -23.08 -0.02 -2.63
CA GLY A 167 -23.24 1.07 -1.65
C GLY A 167 -24.46 1.01 -0.75
N LYS A 168 -25.39 0.09 -0.98
CA LYS A 168 -26.64 -0.04 -0.21
C LYS A 168 -26.81 -1.39 0.49
N ALA A 169 -25.80 -2.23 0.60
CA ALA A 169 -25.89 -3.46 1.38
C ALA A 169 -26.24 -3.11 2.82
N LYS A 170 -27.30 -3.71 3.35
CA LYS A 170 -27.79 -3.52 4.72
C LYS A 170 -26.67 -3.88 5.69
N ARG A 171 -26.16 -2.91 6.43
CA ARG A 171 -25.05 -3.10 7.38
C ARG A 171 -25.58 -3.80 8.62
N GLU A 172 -25.10 -4.99 8.88
CA GLU A 172 -25.38 -5.69 10.13
C GLU A 172 -24.51 -5.10 11.26
N ARG A 173 -25.15 -4.73 12.38
CA ARG A 173 -24.44 -4.48 13.63
C ARG A 173 -23.96 -5.81 14.20
N ILE A 174 -22.67 -5.92 14.41
CA ILE A 174 -22.06 -7.13 14.97
C ILE A 174 -22.27 -7.12 16.49
N SER A 175 -22.73 -8.23 17.05
CA SER A 175 -22.80 -8.42 18.50
C SER A 175 -21.39 -8.48 19.14
N PRO A 176 -21.21 -8.08 20.40
CA PRO A 176 -19.90 -8.09 21.06
C PRO A 176 -19.11 -9.41 20.99
N PRO A 177 -19.73 -10.60 21.20
CA PRO A 177 -19.00 -11.85 21.06
C PRO A 177 -18.57 -12.14 19.60
N ALA A 178 -19.39 -11.74 18.62
CA ALA A 178 -19.02 -11.86 17.22
C ALA A 178 -17.87 -10.90 16.84
N GLN A 179 -17.80 -9.70 17.42
CA GLN A 179 -16.66 -8.79 17.25
C GLN A 179 -15.35 -9.41 17.70
N ARG A 180 -15.32 -10.12 18.83
CA ARG A 180 -14.13 -10.78 19.35
C ARG A 180 -13.63 -11.87 18.39
N ASN A 181 -14.54 -12.68 17.86
CA ASN A 181 -14.20 -13.75 16.93
C ASN A 181 -13.68 -13.19 15.59
N TRP A 182 -14.29 -12.10 15.11
CA TRP A 182 -13.81 -11.37 13.95
C TRP A 182 -12.43 -10.73 14.16
N LEU A 183 -12.17 -10.22 15.37
CA LEU A 183 -10.87 -9.66 15.74
C LEU A 183 -9.78 -10.73 15.66
N ILE A 184 -10.01 -11.89 16.27
CA ILE A 184 -9.07 -13.01 16.27
C ILE A 184 -8.83 -13.51 14.84
N GLY A 185 -9.91 -13.74 14.06
CA GLY A 185 -9.80 -14.18 12.68
C GLY A 185 -9.12 -13.16 11.78
N GLY A 186 -9.40 -11.86 11.98
CA GLY A 186 -8.77 -10.77 11.22
C GLY A 186 -7.29 -10.62 11.51
N ILE A 187 -6.86 -10.71 12.77
CA ILE A 187 -5.45 -10.68 13.15
C ILE A 187 -4.71 -11.90 12.57
N ALA A 188 -5.31 -13.10 12.68
CA ALA A 188 -4.73 -14.30 12.11
C ALA A 188 -4.60 -14.20 10.58
N GLY A 189 -5.65 -13.74 9.89
CA GLY A 189 -5.64 -13.55 8.44
C GLY A 189 -4.62 -12.50 7.99
N PHE A 190 -4.49 -11.40 8.71
CA PHE A 190 -3.48 -10.37 8.44
C PHE A 190 -2.06 -10.92 8.62
N ALA A 191 -1.81 -11.66 9.72
CA ALA A 191 -0.51 -12.28 9.97
C ALA A 191 -0.14 -13.30 8.88
N VAL A 192 -1.09 -14.13 8.45
CA VAL A 192 -0.90 -15.07 7.33
C VAL A 192 -0.59 -14.34 6.03
N SER A 193 -1.32 -13.26 5.72
CA SER A 193 -1.07 -12.46 4.51
C SER A 193 0.33 -11.87 4.50
N VAL A 194 0.79 -11.30 5.62
CA VAL A 194 2.15 -10.74 5.77
C VAL A 194 3.21 -11.84 5.62
N LEU A 195 2.99 -13.02 6.23
CA LEU A 195 3.90 -14.17 6.10
C LEU A 195 3.95 -14.71 4.67
N CYS A 196 2.81 -14.79 3.98
CA CYS A 196 2.75 -15.21 2.58
C CYS A 196 3.52 -14.23 1.68
N ILE A 197 3.32 -12.91 1.88
CA ILE A 197 4.05 -11.88 1.14
C ILE A 197 5.57 -12.04 1.37
N LYS A 198 5.99 -12.16 2.63
CA LYS A 198 7.39 -12.36 2.97
C LYS A 198 7.97 -13.62 2.32
N PHE A 199 7.29 -14.77 2.47
CA PHE A 199 7.70 -16.04 1.87
C PHE A 199 7.82 -15.96 0.35
N THR A 200 6.86 -15.29 -0.32
CA THR A 200 6.88 -15.14 -1.78
C THR A 200 8.05 -14.26 -2.23
N LEU A 201 8.32 -13.16 -1.49
CA LEU A 201 9.46 -12.28 -1.80
C LEU A 201 10.81 -12.96 -1.59
N GLU A 202 10.94 -13.84 -0.59
CA GLU A 202 12.18 -14.58 -0.30
C GLU A 202 12.43 -15.75 -1.27
N ASN A 203 11.39 -16.29 -1.93
CA ASN A 203 11.48 -17.48 -2.79
C ASN A 203 11.18 -17.19 -4.27
N LEU A 204 11.05 -15.92 -4.68
CA LEU A 204 10.99 -15.57 -6.10
C LEU A 204 12.36 -15.87 -6.74
N PRO A 205 12.40 -16.68 -7.81
CA PRO A 205 13.65 -16.92 -8.52
C PRO A 205 14.16 -15.59 -9.09
N LEU A 206 15.38 -15.22 -8.73
CA LEU A 206 16.13 -14.09 -9.27
C LEU A 206 16.52 -14.37 -10.73
#